data_a6464e55a9ae8243ef7922c1fe043f51
#
_entry.id   a6464e55a9ae8243ef7922c1fe043f51
#
_cell.length_a   1.000
_cell.length_b   1.000
_cell.length_c   1.000
_cell.angle_alpha   90.00
_cell.angle_beta   90.00
_cell.angle_gamma   90.00
#
_symmetry.space_group_name_H-M   'P 1'
#
loop_
_entity.id
_entity.type
_entity.pdbx_description
1 polymer ?
#
loop_
_entity_poly.entity_id
_entity_poly.type
_entity_poly.pdbx_seq_one_letter_code
_entity_poly.pdbx_strand_id
1 'polypeptide(L)'
;MSLGQKVAENLPFLRRYARALTGSQSTGDAFVRATLEAALADDATKQSLEDGRVPLYQAFNKVWSSAYLEVDDSKNGDTQHEAAAQNKLRRVTPFNRQALLLTTLEGFGVADAGAIMDIPPADVEQLVQEAITEIDKESSTSVLIIEDEPLISMQLEDLVSSLGHEICGTAATRTQAQEVIAENTPGLVLADIQLADGSSGLDAVDDILEAMGSVPVIFITAYPERLLTGDRPEPTYLVTKPFQESTVRTAISQALFFDSSEPLA
;
A
#
# COMPACT_ATOMS: atom_id res chain seq x y z
N MET A 1 25.79 8.13 13.32
CA MET A 1 24.70 7.13 13.36
C MET A 1 25.25 5.82 12.84
N SER A 2 24.98 4.69 13.48
CA SER A 2 25.40 3.39 12.93
C SER A 2 24.55 3.00 11.71
N LEU A 3 25.04 2.13 10.84
CA LEU A 3 24.28 1.60 9.71
C LEU A 3 22.92 1.03 10.17
N GLY A 4 22.93 0.24 11.26
CA GLY A 4 21.70 -0.33 11.81
C GLY A 4 20.67 0.72 12.22
N GLN A 5 21.08 1.87 12.76
CA GLN A 5 20.17 2.98 13.07
C GLN A 5 19.59 3.62 11.82
N LYS A 6 20.41 3.86 10.78
CA LYS A 6 19.93 4.43 9.52
C LYS A 6 18.91 3.53 8.80
N VAL A 7 19.17 2.23 8.81
CA VAL A 7 18.23 1.25 8.24
C VAL A 7 16.96 1.18 9.07
N ALA A 8 17.06 1.13 10.41
CA ALA A 8 15.90 1.05 11.30
C ALA A 8 14.94 2.25 11.15
N GLU A 9 15.45 3.46 10.93
CA GLU A 9 14.63 4.66 10.67
C GLU A 9 13.81 4.57 9.38
N ASN A 10 14.32 3.88 8.35
CA ASN A 10 13.67 3.75 7.05
C ASN A 10 12.87 2.45 6.90
N LEU A 11 13.08 1.49 7.79
CA LEU A 11 12.45 0.16 7.73
C LEU A 11 10.91 0.21 7.79
N PRO A 12 10.26 1.03 8.63
CA PRO A 12 8.81 1.14 8.64
C PRO A 12 8.24 1.57 7.29
N PHE A 13 8.88 2.51 6.61
CA PHE A 13 8.46 3.00 5.30
C PHE A 13 8.68 1.95 4.20
N LEU A 14 9.81 1.24 4.22
CA LEU A 14 10.05 0.15 3.28
C LEU A 14 9.02 -0.99 3.47
N ARG A 15 8.65 -1.31 4.71
CA ARG A 15 7.61 -2.30 5.00
C ARG A 15 6.25 -1.84 4.47
N ARG A 16 5.89 -0.56 4.68
CA ARG A 16 4.68 0.04 4.11
C ARG A 16 4.65 -0.10 2.58
N TYR A 17 5.73 0.29 1.91
CA TYR A 17 5.86 0.15 0.45
C TYR A 17 5.73 -1.30 -0.01
N ALA A 18 6.46 -2.22 0.63
CA ALA A 18 6.43 -3.64 0.29
C ALA A 18 5.02 -4.26 0.43
N ARG A 19 4.27 -3.86 1.45
CA ARG A 19 2.89 -4.29 1.66
C ARG A 19 1.94 -3.72 0.61
N ALA A 20 2.04 -2.42 0.33
CA ALA A 20 1.28 -1.81 -0.75
C ALA A 20 1.57 -2.45 -2.10
N LEU A 21 2.84 -2.86 -2.33
CA LEU A 21 3.29 -3.52 -3.55
C LEU A 21 2.78 -4.96 -3.69
N THR A 22 2.54 -5.65 -2.59
CA THR A 22 2.15 -7.07 -2.56
C THR A 22 0.69 -7.32 -2.20
N GLY A 23 -0.02 -6.29 -1.71
CA GLY A 23 -1.36 -6.43 -1.16
C GLY A 23 -1.42 -7.26 0.13
N SER A 24 -0.28 -7.60 0.75
CA SER A 24 -0.20 -8.52 1.87
C SER A 24 0.91 -8.17 2.85
N GLN A 25 0.58 -8.11 4.14
CA GLN A 25 1.56 -7.90 5.20
C GLN A 25 2.63 -9.00 5.20
N SER A 26 2.22 -10.26 5.23
CA SER A 26 3.13 -11.40 5.34
C SER A 26 4.09 -11.49 4.15
N THR A 27 3.58 -11.27 2.94
CA THR A 27 4.38 -11.29 1.71
C THR A 27 5.32 -10.08 1.65
N GLY A 28 4.83 -8.88 1.93
CA GLY A 28 5.65 -7.66 1.95
C GLY A 28 6.79 -7.76 2.96
N ASP A 29 6.50 -8.19 4.19
CA ASP A 29 7.52 -8.36 5.24
C ASP A 29 8.54 -9.46 4.91
N ALA A 30 8.13 -10.52 4.19
CA ALA A 30 9.05 -11.55 3.69
C ALA A 30 10.05 -10.99 2.67
N PHE A 31 9.60 -10.15 1.73
CA PHE A 31 10.49 -9.46 0.78
C PHE A 31 11.45 -8.48 1.47
N VAL A 32 10.98 -7.73 2.46
CA VAL A 32 11.84 -6.84 3.26
C VAL A 32 12.91 -7.64 3.99
N ARG A 33 12.55 -8.77 4.63
CA ARG A 33 13.51 -9.65 5.29
C ARG A 33 14.56 -10.18 4.30
N ALA A 34 14.13 -10.73 3.17
CA ALA A 34 15.02 -11.22 2.13
C ALA A 34 15.98 -10.13 1.61
N THR A 35 15.49 -8.89 1.48
CA THR A 35 16.31 -7.73 1.11
C THR A 35 17.40 -7.44 2.13
N LEU A 36 17.06 -7.44 3.41
CA LEU A 36 18.05 -7.19 4.49
C LEU A 36 19.07 -8.32 4.57
N GLU A 37 18.65 -9.58 4.44
CA GLU A 37 19.55 -10.74 4.41
C GLU A 37 20.51 -10.66 3.23
N ALA A 38 20.04 -10.36 2.03
CA ALA A 38 20.85 -10.18 0.84
C ALA A 38 21.84 -9.02 0.97
N ALA A 39 21.37 -7.87 1.50
CA ALA A 39 22.20 -6.70 1.71
C ALA A 39 23.29 -6.92 2.78
N LEU A 40 23.03 -7.74 3.79
CA LEU A 40 24.04 -8.09 4.82
C LEU A 40 25.09 -9.09 4.30
N ALA A 41 24.73 -9.88 3.29
CA ALA A 41 25.64 -10.87 2.68
C ALA A 41 26.61 -10.26 1.66
N ASP A 42 26.34 -9.04 1.16
CA ASP A 42 27.16 -8.33 0.17
C ASP A 42 27.72 -7.03 0.75
N ASP A 43 29.03 -6.95 0.94
CA ASP A 43 29.70 -5.81 1.56
C ASP A 43 29.51 -4.50 0.76
N ALA A 44 29.42 -4.58 -0.57
CA ALA A 44 29.19 -3.40 -1.41
C ALA A 44 27.78 -2.83 -1.22
N THR A 45 26.77 -3.68 -1.24
CA THR A 45 25.38 -3.29 -0.95
C THR A 45 25.24 -2.76 0.48
N LYS A 46 25.85 -3.45 1.45
CA LYS A 46 25.84 -3.03 2.85
C LYS A 46 26.41 -1.62 3.03
N GLN A 47 27.53 -1.30 2.35
CA GLN A 47 28.13 0.03 2.40
C GLN A 47 27.21 1.08 1.76
N SER A 48 26.56 0.77 0.65
CA SER A 48 25.63 1.71 -0.03
C SER A 48 24.42 2.09 0.82
N LEU A 49 23.99 1.22 1.74
CA LEU A 49 22.86 1.53 2.65
C LEU A 49 23.18 2.70 3.60
N GLU A 50 24.43 3.11 3.72
CA GLU A 50 24.82 4.31 4.48
C GLU A 50 24.41 5.61 3.79
N ASP A 51 24.14 5.58 2.48
CA ASP A 51 23.86 6.76 1.65
C ASP A 51 22.36 7.16 1.66
N GLY A 52 21.52 6.48 2.46
CA GLY A 52 20.13 6.89 2.70
C GLY A 52 19.06 5.93 2.16
N ARG A 53 17.87 6.48 1.86
CA ARG A 53 16.70 5.67 1.49
C ARG A 53 16.82 5.03 0.10
N VAL A 54 17.35 5.74 -0.87
CA VAL A 54 17.40 5.27 -2.28
C VAL A 54 18.14 3.93 -2.39
N PRO A 55 19.35 3.71 -1.85
CA PRO A 55 20.02 2.41 -1.91
C PRO A 55 19.24 1.28 -1.24
N LEU A 56 18.50 1.56 -0.17
CA LEU A 56 17.68 0.56 0.50
C LEU A 56 16.53 0.08 -0.41
N TYR A 57 15.86 1.01 -1.10
CA TYR A 57 14.81 0.67 -2.06
C TYR A 57 15.36 0.04 -3.35
N GLN A 58 16.57 0.41 -3.77
CA GLN A 58 17.27 -0.28 -4.86
C GLN A 58 17.54 -1.75 -4.53
N ALA A 59 18.05 -2.01 -3.31
CA ALA A 59 18.27 -3.38 -2.84
C ALA A 59 16.95 -4.18 -2.82
N PHE A 60 15.88 -3.56 -2.34
CA PHE A 60 14.55 -4.17 -2.35
C PHE A 60 14.08 -4.47 -3.78
N ASN A 61 14.19 -3.51 -4.68
CA ASN A 61 13.75 -3.69 -6.06
C ASN A 61 14.52 -4.81 -6.80
N LYS A 62 15.81 -4.99 -6.50
CA LYS A 62 16.60 -6.12 -7.04
C LYS A 62 16.04 -7.48 -6.58
N VAL A 63 15.74 -7.61 -5.30
CA VAL A 63 15.15 -8.85 -4.76
C VAL A 63 13.76 -9.09 -5.33
N TRP A 64 12.93 -8.05 -5.39
CA TRP A 64 11.60 -8.07 -5.99
C TRP A 64 11.64 -8.52 -7.44
N SER A 65 12.47 -7.89 -8.27
CA SER A 65 12.60 -8.19 -9.70
C SER A 65 13.16 -9.59 -9.96
N SER A 66 14.09 -10.09 -9.12
CA SER A 66 14.62 -11.44 -9.24
C SER A 66 13.54 -12.51 -9.01
N ALA A 67 12.71 -12.31 -7.99
CA ALA A 67 11.59 -13.21 -7.73
C ALA A 67 10.53 -13.18 -8.84
N TYR A 68 10.41 -12.05 -9.55
CA TYR A 68 9.53 -11.91 -10.69
C TYR A 68 10.02 -12.71 -11.90
N LEU A 69 11.31 -12.67 -12.20
CA LEU A 69 11.93 -13.40 -13.31
C LEU A 69 11.84 -14.92 -13.15
N GLU A 70 12.01 -15.44 -11.92
CA GLU A 70 11.87 -16.86 -11.62
C GLU A 70 10.45 -17.39 -11.88
N VAL A 71 9.42 -16.54 -11.73
CA VAL A 71 8.03 -16.90 -12.04
C VAL A 71 7.77 -16.94 -13.55
N ASP A 72 8.44 -16.09 -14.33
CA ASP A 72 8.30 -16.04 -15.80
C ASP A 72 9.03 -17.20 -16.49
N ASP A 73 10.19 -17.61 -15.99
CA ASP A 73 10.95 -18.78 -16.50
C ASP A 73 10.25 -20.12 -16.23
N SER A 74 9.33 -20.18 -15.26
CA SER A 74 8.55 -21.40 -14.99
C SER A 74 7.46 -21.71 -16.02
N LYS A 75 7.30 -20.89 -17.07
CA LYS A 75 6.32 -21.07 -18.16
C LYS A 75 6.57 -22.28 -19.07
N ASN A 76 7.63 -23.04 -18.84
CA ASN A 76 8.02 -24.17 -19.72
C ASN A 76 7.58 -25.56 -19.24
N GLY A 77 6.57 -25.70 -18.39
CA GLY A 77 6.14 -27.00 -17.91
C GLY A 77 4.71 -27.05 -17.35
N ASP A 78 3.90 -27.90 -17.93
CA ASP A 78 2.61 -28.47 -17.52
C ASP A 78 1.47 -27.51 -17.10
N THR A 79 0.27 -27.78 -17.65
CA THR A 79 -0.98 -26.99 -17.54
C THR A 79 -1.45 -26.64 -16.13
N GLN A 80 -1.09 -27.42 -15.10
CA GLN A 80 -1.38 -27.08 -13.70
C GLN A 80 -0.44 -26.02 -13.11
N HIS A 81 0.80 -25.94 -13.60
CA HIS A 81 1.77 -24.92 -13.22
C HIS A 81 1.47 -23.56 -13.90
N GLU A 82 0.87 -23.57 -15.10
CA GLU A 82 0.44 -22.35 -15.79
C GLU A 82 -0.66 -21.60 -15.01
N ALA A 83 -1.66 -22.30 -14.48
CA ALA A 83 -2.71 -21.66 -13.68
C ALA A 83 -2.16 -21.09 -12.36
N ALA A 84 -1.22 -21.79 -11.72
CA ALA A 84 -0.55 -21.30 -10.51
C ALA A 84 0.38 -20.10 -10.79
N ALA A 85 1.09 -20.12 -11.93
CA ALA A 85 1.93 -19.01 -12.38
C ALA A 85 1.10 -17.80 -12.79
N GLN A 86 -0.02 -17.99 -13.52
CA GLN A 86 -0.96 -16.91 -13.86
C GLN A 86 -1.62 -16.31 -12.63
N ASN A 87 -1.98 -17.10 -11.61
CA ASN A 87 -2.49 -16.59 -10.35
C ASN A 87 -1.43 -15.83 -9.55
N LYS A 88 -0.15 -16.20 -9.62
CA LYS A 88 0.96 -15.44 -9.04
C LYS A 88 1.22 -14.14 -9.79
N LEU A 89 1.16 -14.15 -11.13
CA LEU A 89 1.33 -12.96 -11.98
C LEU A 89 0.20 -11.93 -11.78
N ARG A 90 -1.02 -12.39 -11.52
CA ARG A 90 -2.15 -11.49 -11.19
C ARG A 90 -1.99 -10.77 -9.85
N ARG A 91 -1.15 -11.30 -8.95
CA ARG A 91 -0.83 -10.72 -7.63
C ARG A 91 0.40 -9.82 -7.64
N VAL A 92 1.00 -9.59 -8.78
CA VAL A 92 2.20 -8.75 -8.88
C VAL A 92 1.80 -7.37 -9.37
N THR A 93 2.14 -6.37 -8.60
CA THR A 93 1.91 -4.96 -8.95
C THR A 93 2.62 -4.59 -10.25
N PRO A 94 1.92 -4.12 -11.29
CA PRO A 94 2.51 -3.68 -12.55
C PRO A 94 3.56 -2.57 -12.37
N PHE A 95 4.45 -2.44 -13.34
CA PHE A 95 5.56 -1.47 -13.30
C PHE A 95 5.09 -0.02 -13.18
N ASN A 96 3.99 0.33 -13.85
CA ASN A 96 3.37 1.65 -13.75
C ASN A 96 2.85 1.95 -12.32
N ARG A 97 2.27 0.97 -11.64
CA ARG A 97 1.84 1.12 -10.24
C ARG A 97 3.02 1.16 -9.27
N GLN A 98 4.13 0.47 -9.57
CA GLN A 98 5.37 0.58 -8.78
C GLN A 98 5.92 2.00 -8.85
N ALA A 99 6.01 2.59 -10.06
CA ALA A 99 6.43 3.97 -10.27
C ALA A 99 5.52 4.96 -9.50
N LEU A 100 4.21 4.73 -9.56
CA LEU A 100 3.23 5.56 -8.85
C LEU A 100 3.39 5.45 -7.32
N LEU A 101 3.57 4.27 -6.76
CA LEU A 101 3.80 4.07 -5.32
C LEU A 101 5.10 4.75 -4.84
N LEU A 102 6.19 4.63 -5.59
CA LEU A 102 7.46 5.29 -5.25
C LEU A 102 7.32 6.82 -5.23
N THR A 103 6.63 7.39 -6.20
CA THR A 103 6.52 8.84 -6.35
C THR A 103 5.47 9.46 -5.43
N THR A 104 4.35 8.79 -5.19
CA THR A 104 3.23 9.35 -4.42
C THR A 104 3.21 8.88 -2.96
N LEU A 105 3.32 7.56 -2.71
CA LEU A 105 3.27 7.02 -1.34
C LEU A 105 4.58 7.26 -0.58
N GLU A 106 5.72 7.06 -1.27
CA GLU A 106 7.04 7.19 -0.67
C GLU A 106 7.68 8.56 -0.89
N GLY A 107 7.12 9.38 -1.80
CA GLY A 107 7.55 10.75 -2.05
C GLY A 107 8.93 10.87 -2.69
N PHE A 108 9.41 9.85 -3.40
CA PHE A 108 10.64 9.96 -4.18
C PHE A 108 10.43 10.87 -5.39
N GLY A 109 11.44 11.68 -5.70
CA GLY A 109 11.49 12.38 -6.99
C GLY A 109 11.65 11.39 -8.14
N VAL A 110 11.27 11.82 -9.35
CA VAL A 110 11.32 10.99 -10.57
C VAL A 110 12.72 10.42 -10.82
N ALA A 111 13.78 11.19 -10.54
CA ALA A 111 15.16 10.74 -10.70
C ALA A 111 15.52 9.61 -9.73
N ASP A 112 15.11 9.73 -8.46
CA ASP A 112 15.34 8.71 -7.44
C ASP A 112 14.51 7.44 -7.71
N ALA A 113 13.24 7.60 -8.12
CA ALA A 113 12.40 6.49 -8.52
C ALA A 113 12.97 5.74 -9.73
N GLY A 114 13.52 6.47 -10.72
CA GLY A 114 14.24 5.89 -11.86
C GLY A 114 15.47 5.10 -11.41
N ALA A 115 16.26 5.66 -10.50
CA ALA A 115 17.41 4.97 -9.93
C ALA A 115 17.01 3.70 -9.14
N ILE A 116 15.88 3.74 -8.43
CA ILE A 116 15.34 2.57 -7.70
C ILE A 116 14.88 1.47 -8.66
N MET A 117 14.18 1.85 -9.73
CA MET A 117 13.62 0.91 -10.71
C MET A 117 14.60 0.48 -11.80
N ASP A 118 15.80 1.07 -11.82
CA ASP A 118 16.82 0.88 -12.88
C ASP A 118 16.31 1.23 -14.29
N ILE A 119 15.59 2.37 -14.40
CA ILE A 119 15.05 2.91 -15.66
C ILE A 119 15.30 4.42 -15.76
N PRO A 120 15.26 5.00 -16.96
CA PRO A 120 15.39 6.44 -17.14
C PRO A 120 14.27 7.21 -16.43
N PRO A 121 14.55 8.41 -15.89
CA PRO A 121 13.51 9.25 -15.27
C PRO A 121 12.31 9.56 -16.17
N ALA A 122 12.53 9.75 -17.48
CA ALA A 122 11.45 9.98 -18.42
C ALA A 122 10.47 8.79 -18.53
N ASP A 123 10.98 7.57 -18.39
CA ASP A 123 10.15 6.36 -18.39
C ASP A 123 9.31 6.26 -17.11
N VAL A 124 9.85 6.74 -15.96
CA VAL A 124 9.07 6.85 -14.72
C VAL A 124 7.88 7.80 -14.88
N GLU A 125 8.09 8.97 -15.50
CA GLU A 125 7.01 9.93 -15.74
C GLU A 125 5.92 9.31 -16.63
N GLN A 126 6.31 8.59 -17.68
CA GLN A 126 5.36 7.90 -18.53
C GLN A 126 4.57 6.83 -17.78
N LEU A 127 5.25 5.97 -17.01
CA LEU A 127 4.62 4.93 -16.20
C LEU A 127 3.63 5.50 -15.18
N VAL A 128 3.97 6.62 -14.53
CA VAL A 128 3.06 7.31 -13.62
C VAL A 128 1.80 7.79 -14.36
N GLN A 129 1.93 8.36 -15.56
CA GLN A 129 0.78 8.81 -16.35
C GLN A 129 -0.09 7.62 -16.81
N GLU A 130 0.52 6.50 -17.18
CA GLU A 130 -0.18 5.27 -17.53
C GLU A 130 -0.99 4.75 -16.33
N ALA A 131 -0.38 4.70 -15.13
CA ALA A 131 -1.05 4.29 -13.91
C ALA A 131 -2.25 5.19 -13.57
N ILE A 132 -2.09 6.52 -13.66
CA ILE A 132 -3.17 7.48 -13.44
C ILE A 132 -4.32 7.24 -14.42
N THR A 133 -4.00 6.99 -15.71
CA THR A 133 -5.02 6.72 -16.73
C THR A 133 -5.77 5.40 -16.49
N GLU A 134 -5.12 4.40 -15.91
CA GLU A 134 -5.77 3.15 -15.51
C GLU A 134 -6.70 3.35 -14.31
N ILE A 135 -6.25 4.11 -13.30
CA ILE A 135 -7.04 4.47 -12.11
C ILE A 135 -8.34 5.17 -12.51
N ASP A 136 -8.28 6.09 -13.49
CA ASP A 136 -9.47 6.81 -13.98
C ASP A 136 -10.53 5.91 -14.64
N LYS A 137 -10.20 4.66 -14.90
CA LYS A 137 -11.11 3.65 -15.49
C LYS A 137 -11.60 2.61 -14.47
N GLU A 138 -11.17 2.70 -13.22
CA GLU A 138 -11.59 1.77 -12.18
C GLU A 138 -13.10 1.87 -11.92
N SER A 139 -13.69 0.75 -11.54
CA SER A 139 -15.11 0.69 -11.24
C SER A 139 -15.43 1.46 -9.96
N SER A 140 -16.59 2.12 -9.93
CA SER A 140 -17.09 2.76 -8.71
C SER A 140 -17.26 1.74 -7.59
N THR A 141 -16.89 2.14 -6.36
CA THR A 141 -17.15 1.37 -5.15
C THR A 141 -17.79 2.24 -4.07
N SER A 142 -18.38 1.60 -3.07
CA SER A 142 -19.00 2.24 -1.92
C SER A 142 -17.97 2.42 -0.81
N VAL A 143 -17.78 3.63 -0.29
CA VAL A 143 -16.72 3.99 0.66
C VAL A 143 -17.31 4.44 2.00
N LEU A 144 -16.83 3.84 3.09
CA LEU A 144 -17.05 4.32 4.45
C LEU A 144 -15.83 5.14 4.88
N ILE A 145 -16.07 6.35 5.42
CA ILE A 145 -15.02 7.23 5.96
C ILE A 145 -15.19 7.30 7.48
N ILE A 146 -14.16 6.96 8.24
CA ILE A 146 -14.10 7.03 9.70
C ILE A 146 -13.07 8.10 10.08
N GLU A 147 -13.54 9.31 10.39
CA GLU A 147 -12.70 10.48 10.63
C GLU A 147 -13.45 11.48 11.49
N ASP A 148 -12.88 11.89 12.62
CA ASP A 148 -13.51 12.81 13.58
C ASP A 148 -13.21 14.28 13.32
N GLU A 149 -12.16 14.58 12.54
CA GLU A 149 -11.84 15.95 12.12
C GLU A 149 -12.71 16.37 10.92
N PRO A 150 -13.68 17.29 11.06
CA PRO A 150 -14.64 17.58 10.00
C PRO A 150 -14.00 18.07 8.70
N LEU A 151 -12.90 18.82 8.79
CA LEU A 151 -12.20 19.34 7.60
C LEU A 151 -11.50 18.23 6.82
N ILE A 152 -10.93 17.24 7.53
CA ILE A 152 -10.29 16.08 6.89
C ILE A 152 -11.36 15.16 6.31
N SER A 153 -12.46 14.90 7.04
CA SER A 153 -13.60 14.15 6.53
C SER A 153 -14.12 14.75 5.22
N MET A 154 -14.40 16.04 5.17
CA MET A 154 -14.84 16.72 3.95
C MET A 154 -13.83 16.62 2.82
N GLN A 155 -12.54 16.76 3.10
CA GLN A 155 -11.48 16.60 2.09
C GLN A 155 -11.47 15.18 1.51
N LEU A 156 -11.65 14.16 2.35
CA LEU A 156 -11.73 12.76 1.92
C LEU A 156 -13.00 12.49 1.12
N GLU A 157 -14.15 13.06 1.53
CA GLU A 157 -15.42 12.98 0.82
C GLU A 157 -15.32 13.57 -0.60
N ASP A 158 -14.77 14.78 -0.71
CA ASP A 158 -14.55 15.44 -2.00
C ASP A 158 -13.62 14.62 -2.89
N LEU A 159 -12.54 14.08 -2.33
CA LEU A 159 -11.59 13.24 -3.06
C LEU A 159 -12.24 11.95 -3.56
N VAL A 160 -12.90 11.20 -2.68
CA VAL A 160 -13.60 9.93 -3.00
C VAL A 160 -14.63 10.16 -4.11
N SER A 161 -15.42 11.24 -3.99
CA SER A 161 -16.43 11.61 -4.99
C SER A 161 -15.78 11.98 -6.33
N SER A 162 -14.65 12.72 -6.31
CA SER A 162 -13.92 13.11 -7.52
C SER A 162 -13.34 11.91 -8.29
N LEU A 163 -13.08 10.80 -7.60
CA LEU A 163 -12.63 9.52 -8.17
C LEU A 163 -13.79 8.67 -8.72
N GLY A 164 -15.03 9.13 -8.59
CA GLY A 164 -16.22 8.41 -9.07
C GLY A 164 -16.72 7.32 -8.13
N HIS A 165 -16.21 7.27 -6.88
CA HIS A 165 -16.74 6.36 -5.87
C HIS A 165 -17.93 6.98 -5.12
N GLU A 166 -18.75 6.13 -4.51
CA GLU A 166 -19.91 6.55 -3.72
C GLU A 166 -19.58 6.49 -2.22
N ILE A 167 -20.04 7.48 -1.44
CA ILE A 167 -19.88 7.49 0.01
C ILE A 167 -21.11 6.86 0.63
N CYS A 168 -20.99 5.70 1.28
CA CYS A 168 -22.10 5.06 1.98
C CYS A 168 -22.33 5.62 3.38
N GLY A 169 -21.36 6.33 3.92
CA GLY A 169 -21.49 7.02 5.19
C GLY A 169 -20.17 7.58 5.70
N THR A 170 -20.30 8.49 6.68
CA THR A 170 -19.18 9.03 7.44
C THR A 170 -19.42 8.78 8.93
N ALA A 171 -18.37 8.51 9.67
CA ALA A 171 -18.42 8.23 11.11
C ALA A 171 -17.29 8.96 11.83
N ALA A 172 -17.61 9.67 12.90
CA ALA A 172 -16.63 10.32 13.75
C ALA A 172 -16.26 9.48 14.99
N THR A 173 -16.96 8.35 15.19
CA THR A 173 -16.79 7.45 16.34
C THR A 173 -16.96 5.99 15.93
N ARG A 174 -16.44 5.06 16.75
CA ARG A 174 -16.66 3.62 16.57
C ARG A 174 -18.15 3.26 16.49
N THR A 175 -18.98 3.84 17.38
CA THR A 175 -20.43 3.57 17.40
C THR A 175 -21.11 4.01 16.11
N GLN A 176 -20.78 5.19 15.60
CA GLN A 176 -21.33 5.65 14.31
C GLN A 176 -20.89 4.76 13.15
N ALA A 177 -19.64 4.28 13.14
CA ALA A 177 -19.19 3.33 12.13
C ALA A 177 -20.02 2.03 12.15
N GLN A 178 -20.33 1.49 13.33
CA GLN A 178 -21.21 0.32 13.49
C GLN A 178 -22.63 0.59 12.99
N GLU A 179 -23.17 1.78 13.24
CA GLU A 179 -24.49 2.19 12.73
C GLU A 179 -24.52 2.22 11.19
N VAL A 180 -23.46 2.77 10.57
CA VAL A 180 -23.37 2.84 9.11
C VAL A 180 -23.34 1.44 8.50
N ILE A 181 -22.52 0.51 9.01
CA ILE A 181 -22.42 -0.84 8.44
C ILE A 181 -23.63 -1.72 8.72
N ALA A 182 -24.48 -1.36 9.68
CA ALA A 182 -25.75 -2.05 9.91
C ALA A 182 -26.74 -1.86 8.74
N GLU A 183 -26.61 -0.77 7.99
CA GLU A 183 -27.50 -0.41 6.88
C GLU A 183 -26.79 -0.44 5.51
N ASN A 184 -25.45 -0.42 5.48
CA ASN A 184 -24.64 -0.31 4.27
C ASN A 184 -23.54 -1.35 4.23
N THR A 185 -23.13 -1.72 3.02
CA THR A 185 -22.00 -2.63 2.78
C THR A 185 -20.91 -1.86 2.04
N PRO A 186 -19.89 -1.31 2.74
CA PRO A 186 -18.77 -0.65 2.09
C PRO A 186 -17.91 -1.66 1.32
N GLY A 187 -17.46 -1.26 0.13
CA GLY A 187 -16.42 -1.96 -0.63
C GLY A 187 -15.01 -1.41 -0.35
N LEU A 188 -14.90 -0.34 0.45
CA LEU A 188 -13.64 0.23 0.92
C LEU A 188 -13.88 1.02 2.21
N VAL A 189 -12.93 0.96 3.14
CA VAL A 189 -12.93 1.76 4.37
C VAL A 189 -11.69 2.66 4.40
N LEU A 190 -11.90 3.97 4.63
CA LEU A 190 -10.87 4.92 5.00
C LEU A 190 -11.03 5.20 6.49
N ALA A 191 -10.00 4.99 7.31
CA ALA A 191 -10.12 5.13 8.76
C ALA A 191 -8.96 5.89 9.37
N ASP A 192 -9.24 6.94 10.17
CA ASP A 192 -8.28 7.42 11.14
C ASP A 192 -8.22 6.45 12.33
N ILE A 193 -7.07 6.40 12.95
CA ILE A 193 -6.79 5.54 14.09
C ILE A 193 -7.23 6.17 15.41
N GLN A 194 -7.11 7.49 15.52
CA GLN A 194 -7.44 8.25 16.70
C GLN A 194 -8.72 9.04 16.48
N LEU A 195 -9.75 8.75 17.27
CA LEU A 195 -11.03 9.46 17.22
C LEU A 195 -11.22 10.33 18.48
N ALA A 196 -11.88 11.48 18.33
CA ALA A 196 -11.99 12.51 19.39
C ALA A 196 -12.70 12.05 20.64
N ASP A 197 -13.62 11.09 20.55
CA ASP A 197 -14.34 10.53 21.69
C ASP A 197 -13.49 9.54 22.51
N GLY A 198 -12.22 9.35 22.14
CA GLY A 198 -11.31 8.39 22.73
C GLY A 198 -11.50 6.94 22.27
N SER A 199 -12.44 6.69 21.36
CA SER A 199 -12.53 5.40 20.68
C SER A 199 -11.38 5.22 19.68
N SER A 200 -11.08 3.98 19.33
CA SER A 200 -10.03 3.64 18.39
C SER A 200 -10.63 3.32 17.03
N GLY A 201 -10.09 3.96 15.97
CA GLY A 201 -10.43 3.56 14.62
C GLY A 201 -9.99 2.14 14.27
N LEU A 202 -8.95 1.61 14.94
CA LEU A 202 -8.58 0.19 14.82
C LEU A 202 -9.70 -0.72 15.32
N ASP A 203 -10.26 -0.43 16.50
CA ASP A 203 -11.36 -1.22 17.06
C ASP A 203 -12.62 -1.11 16.17
N ALA A 204 -12.85 0.06 15.56
CA ALA A 204 -13.96 0.24 14.62
C ALA A 204 -13.76 -0.63 13.36
N VAL A 205 -12.56 -0.70 12.84
CA VAL A 205 -12.21 -1.55 11.69
C VAL A 205 -12.30 -3.02 12.04
N ASP A 206 -11.84 -3.44 13.23
CA ASP A 206 -11.96 -4.82 13.69
C ASP A 206 -13.43 -5.26 13.75
N ASP A 207 -14.33 -4.42 14.28
CA ASP A 207 -15.78 -4.68 14.29
C ASP A 207 -16.35 -4.83 12.86
N ILE A 208 -15.89 -4.00 11.92
CA ILE A 208 -16.30 -4.06 10.51
C ILE A 208 -15.85 -5.38 9.89
N LEU A 209 -14.60 -5.77 10.09
CA LEU A 209 -14.05 -7.01 9.56
C LEU A 209 -14.71 -8.26 10.17
N GLU A 210 -15.06 -8.21 11.46
CA GLU A 210 -15.84 -9.28 12.09
C GLU A 210 -17.25 -9.41 11.50
N ALA A 211 -17.89 -8.28 11.17
CA ALA A 211 -19.26 -8.27 10.63
C ALA A 211 -19.32 -8.65 9.14
N MET A 212 -18.31 -8.23 8.35
CA MET A 212 -18.33 -8.31 6.89
C MET A 212 -17.39 -9.38 6.32
N GLY A 213 -16.46 -9.90 7.10
CA GLY A 213 -15.46 -10.88 6.71
C GLY A 213 -14.24 -10.26 6.05
N SER A 214 -14.37 -9.60 4.92
CA SER A 214 -13.25 -8.96 4.22
C SER A 214 -13.70 -7.69 3.52
N VAL A 215 -12.94 -6.62 3.70
CA VAL A 215 -13.07 -5.35 2.97
C VAL A 215 -11.69 -4.69 2.98
N PRO A 216 -11.25 -4.07 1.88
CA PRO A 216 -10.00 -3.32 1.88
C PRO A 216 -10.11 -2.11 2.82
N VAL A 217 -9.06 -1.90 3.62
CA VAL A 217 -8.98 -0.81 4.60
C VAL A 217 -7.71 -0.01 4.35
N ILE A 218 -7.86 1.31 4.32
CA ILE A 218 -6.74 2.26 4.28
C ILE A 218 -6.77 3.06 5.57
N PHE A 219 -5.72 2.95 6.37
CA PHE A 219 -5.55 3.80 7.53
C PHE A 219 -4.90 5.13 7.15
N ILE A 220 -5.44 6.21 7.71
CA ILE A 220 -4.95 7.58 7.50
C ILE A 220 -4.61 8.16 8.86
N THR A 221 -3.33 8.36 9.18
CA THR A 221 -2.90 8.74 10.54
C THR A 221 -1.74 9.72 10.56
N ALA A 222 -1.66 10.53 11.62
CA ALA A 222 -0.50 11.38 11.89
C ALA A 222 0.70 10.62 12.49
N TYR A 223 0.49 9.37 12.95
CA TYR A 223 1.49 8.59 13.72
C TYR A 223 1.69 7.19 13.14
N PRO A 224 2.21 7.07 11.89
CA PRO A 224 2.36 5.78 11.22
C PRO A 224 3.30 4.83 11.97
N GLU A 225 4.29 5.35 12.69
CA GLU A 225 5.26 4.56 13.47
C GLU A 225 4.61 3.75 14.60
N ARG A 226 3.46 4.18 15.10
CA ARG A 226 2.72 3.44 16.13
C ARG A 226 2.09 2.15 15.61
N LEU A 227 1.88 2.06 14.31
CA LEU A 227 1.29 0.91 13.65
C LEU A 227 2.32 -0.02 13.01
N LEU A 228 3.49 0.50 12.68
CA LEU A 228 4.53 -0.23 11.95
C LEU A 228 5.60 -0.80 12.91
N THR A 229 5.17 -1.32 14.05
CA THR A 229 6.05 -1.82 15.13
C THR A 229 6.53 -3.25 14.92
N GLY A 230 5.78 -4.06 14.17
CA GLY A 230 6.05 -5.49 14.00
C GLY A 230 5.45 -6.38 15.09
N ASP A 231 4.87 -5.81 16.15
CA ASP A 231 4.40 -6.55 17.32
C ASP A 231 2.95 -7.06 17.20
N ARG A 232 2.20 -6.55 16.22
CA ARG A 232 0.78 -6.87 15.98
C ARG A 232 0.53 -7.02 14.47
N PRO A 233 -0.61 -7.59 14.06
CA PRO A 233 -1.07 -7.44 12.68
C PRO A 233 -1.10 -5.96 12.31
N GLU A 234 -0.45 -5.62 11.22
CA GLU A 234 -0.30 -4.23 10.78
C GLU A 234 -1.10 -4.02 9.48
N PRO A 235 -1.63 -2.79 9.26
CA PRO A 235 -2.40 -2.51 8.06
C PRO A 235 -1.57 -2.68 6.79
N THR A 236 -2.21 -3.20 5.74
CA THR A 236 -1.60 -3.31 4.41
C THR A 236 -1.44 -1.94 3.77
N TYR A 237 -2.44 -1.06 3.93
CA TYR A 237 -2.45 0.28 3.35
C TYR A 237 -2.48 1.34 4.44
N LEU A 238 -1.51 2.25 4.38
CA LEU A 238 -1.32 3.30 5.36
C LEU A 238 -0.88 4.60 4.70
N VAL A 239 -1.63 5.68 4.96
CA VAL A 239 -1.33 7.04 4.52
C VAL A 239 -1.03 7.91 5.74
N THR A 240 0.03 8.73 5.64
CA THR A 240 0.45 9.61 6.74
C THR A 240 -0.18 11.00 6.58
N LYS A 241 -0.77 11.54 7.66
CA LYS A 241 -1.20 12.94 7.75
C LYS A 241 0.01 13.86 8.04
N PRO A 242 0.11 15.06 7.42
CA PRO A 242 -0.74 15.56 6.35
C PRO A 242 -0.46 14.83 5.02
N PHE A 243 -1.50 14.57 4.25
CA PHE A 243 -1.41 13.86 2.99
C PHE A 243 -1.66 14.77 1.79
N GLN A 244 -1.17 14.34 0.63
CA GLN A 244 -1.58 14.88 -0.66
C GLN A 244 -2.70 14.02 -1.23
N GLU A 245 -3.60 14.62 -2.00
CA GLU A 245 -4.71 13.91 -2.66
C GLU A 245 -4.21 12.75 -3.53
N SER A 246 -3.11 12.96 -4.26
CA SER A 246 -2.47 11.92 -5.07
C SER A 246 -2.05 10.69 -4.27
N THR A 247 -1.63 10.86 -3.01
CA THR A 247 -1.24 9.76 -2.13
C THR A 247 -2.46 8.90 -1.74
N VAL A 248 -3.55 9.56 -1.32
CA VAL A 248 -4.79 8.85 -0.96
C VAL A 248 -5.39 8.17 -2.19
N ARG A 249 -5.44 8.86 -3.33
CA ARG A 249 -5.88 8.30 -4.62
C ARG A 249 -5.11 7.02 -4.98
N THR A 250 -3.78 7.06 -4.87
CA THR A 250 -2.94 5.89 -5.14
C THR A 250 -3.22 4.74 -4.18
N ALA A 251 -3.40 5.03 -2.89
CA ALA A 251 -3.73 4.02 -1.89
C ALA A 251 -5.09 3.37 -2.16
N ILE A 252 -6.11 4.15 -2.52
CA ILE A 252 -7.45 3.66 -2.90
C ILE A 252 -7.34 2.72 -4.09
N SER A 253 -6.72 3.17 -5.18
CA SER A 253 -6.55 2.35 -6.38
C SER A 253 -5.78 1.06 -6.11
N GLN A 254 -4.72 1.12 -5.30
CA GLN A 254 -3.92 -0.07 -4.98
C GLN A 254 -4.71 -1.06 -4.12
N ALA A 255 -5.49 -0.57 -3.16
CA ALA A 255 -6.35 -1.41 -2.32
C ALA A 255 -7.42 -2.13 -3.16
N LEU A 256 -8.11 -1.41 -4.03
CA LEU A 256 -9.13 -1.96 -4.92
C LEU A 256 -8.55 -2.89 -5.99
N PHE A 257 -7.32 -2.64 -6.46
CA PHE A 257 -6.64 -3.52 -7.41
C PHE A 257 -6.44 -4.93 -6.84
N PHE A 258 -6.02 -5.04 -5.58
CA PHE A 258 -5.82 -6.35 -4.95
C PHE A 258 -7.14 -7.02 -4.57
N ASP A 259 -8.14 -6.26 -4.12
CA ASP A 259 -9.48 -6.77 -3.83
C ASP A 259 -10.13 -7.36 -5.09
N SER A 260 -10.07 -6.64 -6.22
CA SER A 260 -10.57 -7.12 -7.50
C SER A 260 -9.82 -8.33 -8.08
N SER A 261 -8.60 -8.59 -7.58
CA SER A 261 -7.74 -9.71 -8.00
C SER A 261 -7.95 -10.97 -7.18
N GLU A 262 -8.67 -10.91 -6.07
CA GLU A 262 -9.07 -12.10 -5.33
C GLU A 262 -10.18 -12.82 -6.10
N PRO A 263 -10.07 -14.17 -6.33
CA PRO A 263 -11.16 -14.90 -6.94
C PRO A 263 -12.36 -14.83 -6.00
N LEU A 264 -13.51 -14.41 -6.52
CA LEU A 264 -14.79 -14.64 -5.89
C LEU A 264 -14.92 -16.14 -5.62
N ALA A 265 -14.83 -16.53 -4.35
CA ALA A 265 -14.89 -17.91 -3.89
C ALA A 265 -16.28 -18.52 -4.18
#